data_84e0fc7d346c48b55d413bb20bd4f1a8
#
_entry.id   84e0fc7d346c48b55d413bb20bd4f1a8
#
_cell.length_a   1.000
_cell.length_b   1.000
_cell.length_c   1.000
_cell.angle_alpha   90.00
_cell.angle_beta   90.00
_cell.angle_gamma   90.00
#
_symmetry.space_group_name_H-M   'P 1'
#
loop_
_entity.id
_entity.type
_entity.pdbx_description
1 polymer ?
#
loop_
_entity_poly.entity_id
_entity_poly.type
_entity_poly.pdbx_seq_one_letter_code
_entity_poly.pdbx_strand_id
1 'polypeptide(L)'
;MTAPTIAVRELSLRFGSRVIFDKLSFDIPAEQWISLLGASGAGKTSLLRIIAGLAAPTHGQVQASDGRPLAPRLAWMGQKDLLYPWLSVRDNVALGARLRGERVDRQRVARLLEQVGLSHCADDRPASLSGGMRQRAALARTLYEDRPIVLMDEPFSALDTLTRTRIQTLAAELLTQRTVVLITHDPMEACRLSHRLLVLSPPPGGIDDSHHLTGKPPRAPDDPALLRGQAALLQQLMRANG
;
A
#
# COMPACT_ATOMS: atom_id res chain seq x y z
N MET A 1 13.07 14.11 -4.66
CA MET A 1 12.08 14.84 -3.83
C MET A 1 11.91 14.06 -2.54
N THR A 2 12.11 14.67 -1.39
CA THR A 2 11.82 14.06 -0.08
C THR A 2 10.32 13.88 0.08
N ALA A 3 9.90 12.75 0.64
CA ALA A 3 8.51 12.51 0.95
C ALA A 3 8.07 13.43 2.11
N PRO A 4 6.88 14.05 2.07
CA PRO A 4 6.35 14.78 3.21
C PRO A 4 5.76 13.83 4.26
N THR A 5 5.65 14.27 5.50
CA THR A 5 4.74 13.70 6.48
C THR A 5 3.30 13.99 6.05
N ILE A 6 2.39 13.02 6.22
CA ILE A 6 0.97 13.20 5.91
C ILE A 6 0.22 13.29 7.24
N ALA A 7 -0.49 14.39 7.44
CA ALA A 7 -1.32 14.62 8.62
C ALA A 7 -2.79 14.35 8.30
N VAL A 8 -3.41 13.44 9.06
CA VAL A 8 -4.85 13.21 9.07
C VAL A 8 -5.42 13.90 10.30
N ARG A 9 -6.43 14.77 10.14
CA ARG A 9 -6.99 15.58 11.21
C ARG A 9 -8.51 15.53 11.21
N GLU A 10 -9.08 15.12 12.36
CA GLU A 10 -10.53 15.05 12.64
C GLU A 10 -11.34 14.37 11.52
N LEU A 11 -10.74 13.33 10.90
CA LEU A 11 -11.29 12.70 9.72
C LEU A 11 -12.49 11.83 10.06
N SER A 12 -13.65 12.13 9.47
CA SER A 12 -14.87 11.34 9.64
C SER A 12 -15.42 10.89 8.30
N LEU A 13 -15.96 9.68 8.25
CA LEU A 13 -16.63 9.12 7.09
C LEU A 13 -17.95 8.46 7.48
N ARG A 14 -19.01 8.83 6.76
CA ARG A 14 -20.35 8.27 6.91
C ARG A 14 -20.92 7.89 5.54
N PHE A 15 -21.71 6.83 5.51
CA PHE A 15 -22.54 6.46 4.36
C PHE A 15 -24.00 6.43 4.83
N GLY A 16 -24.76 7.47 4.50
CA GLY A 16 -26.08 7.68 5.06
C GLY A 16 -26.03 7.78 6.60
N SER A 17 -26.76 6.95 7.31
CA SER A 17 -26.74 6.88 8.77
C SER A 17 -25.57 6.08 9.36
N ARG A 18 -24.86 5.30 8.54
CA ARG A 18 -23.77 4.43 8.99
C ARG A 18 -22.48 5.22 9.14
N VAL A 19 -21.99 5.36 10.37
CA VAL A 19 -20.66 5.89 10.67
C VAL A 19 -19.64 4.80 10.40
N ILE A 20 -18.61 5.09 9.60
CA ILE A 20 -17.50 4.18 9.35
C ILE A 20 -16.37 4.47 10.35
N PHE A 21 -15.97 5.72 10.43
CA PHE A 21 -15.07 6.23 11.47
C PHE A 21 -15.39 7.69 11.77
N ASP A 22 -15.04 8.12 12.96
CA ASP A 22 -15.32 9.48 13.43
C ASP A 22 -14.08 10.10 14.09
N LYS A 23 -13.74 11.33 13.66
CA LYS A 23 -12.66 12.16 14.20
C LYS A 23 -11.29 11.48 14.30
N LEU A 24 -10.92 10.66 13.31
CA LEU A 24 -9.57 10.07 13.25
C LEU A 24 -8.51 11.16 13.12
N SER A 25 -7.50 11.11 13.98
CA SER A 25 -6.35 12.01 13.91
C SER A 25 -5.07 11.21 14.14
N PHE A 26 -4.16 11.21 13.17
CA PHE A 26 -2.86 10.55 13.24
C PHE A 26 -1.91 11.11 12.18
N ASP A 27 -0.64 10.77 12.30
CA ASP A 27 0.40 11.16 11.34
C ASP A 27 1.03 9.93 10.65
N ILE A 28 1.31 10.09 9.38
CA ILE A 28 2.09 9.15 8.57
C ILE A 28 3.46 9.78 8.37
N PRO A 29 4.51 9.35 9.11
CA PRO A 29 5.84 9.91 8.99
C PRO A 29 6.44 9.74 7.60
N ALA A 30 7.26 10.70 7.19
CA ALA A 30 7.98 10.64 5.93
C ALA A 30 8.96 9.45 5.89
N GLU A 31 9.12 8.88 4.71
CA GLU A 31 10.13 7.84 4.41
C GLU A 31 10.00 6.57 5.27
N GLN A 32 8.79 6.28 5.76
CA GLN A 32 8.49 5.10 6.53
C GLN A 32 7.44 4.22 5.83
N TRP A 33 7.54 2.93 6.09
CA TRP A 33 6.49 1.97 5.79
C TRP A 33 5.55 1.87 6.99
N ILE A 34 4.27 2.01 6.72
CA ILE A 34 3.20 1.95 7.72
C ILE A 34 2.16 0.96 7.24
N SER A 35 1.84 -0.05 8.05
CA SER A 35 0.74 -0.95 7.76
C SER A 35 -0.53 -0.54 8.47
N LEU A 36 -1.63 -0.53 7.73
CA LEU A 36 -2.99 -0.33 8.23
C LEU A 36 -3.71 -1.67 8.28
N LEU A 37 -4.02 -2.12 9.49
CA LEU A 37 -4.74 -3.37 9.76
C LEU A 37 -6.14 -3.07 10.34
N GLY A 38 -6.92 -4.12 10.55
CA GLY A 38 -8.26 -4.06 11.13
C GLY A 38 -9.21 -5.04 10.46
N ALA A 39 -10.38 -5.22 11.04
CA ALA A 39 -11.41 -6.13 10.54
C ALA A 39 -11.84 -5.82 9.10
N SER A 40 -12.42 -6.82 8.44
CA SER A 40 -13.11 -6.58 7.16
C SER A 40 -14.27 -5.59 7.38
N GLY A 41 -14.40 -4.61 6.49
CA GLY A 41 -15.42 -3.57 6.63
C GLY A 41 -15.13 -2.45 7.62
N ALA A 42 -13.96 -2.42 8.29
CA ALA A 42 -13.55 -1.34 9.18
C ALA A 42 -13.30 0.01 8.47
N GLY A 43 -13.23 0.03 7.13
CA GLY A 43 -13.04 1.27 6.38
C GLY A 43 -11.61 1.52 5.90
N LYS A 44 -10.70 0.55 5.99
CA LYS A 44 -9.28 0.69 5.58
C LYS A 44 -9.12 1.20 4.15
N THR A 45 -9.74 0.54 3.18
CA THR A 45 -9.73 0.97 1.77
C THR A 45 -10.32 2.37 1.58
N SER A 46 -11.39 2.71 2.33
CA SER A 46 -11.99 4.03 2.28
C SER A 46 -11.03 5.10 2.82
N LEU A 47 -10.38 4.83 3.95
CA LEU A 47 -9.36 5.71 4.52
C LEU A 47 -8.21 5.93 3.53
N LEU A 48 -7.70 4.85 2.93
CA LEU A 48 -6.62 4.93 1.95
C LEU A 48 -7.03 5.74 0.71
N ARG A 49 -8.29 5.58 0.24
CA ARG A 49 -8.84 6.38 -0.88
C ARG A 49 -8.97 7.88 -0.54
N ILE A 50 -9.33 8.20 0.70
CA ILE A 50 -9.38 9.59 1.15
C ILE A 50 -7.96 10.18 1.18
N ILE A 51 -6.98 9.46 1.71
CA ILE A 51 -5.57 9.89 1.69
C ILE A 51 -5.08 10.10 0.25
N ALA A 52 -5.51 9.26 -0.68
CA ALA A 52 -5.19 9.38 -2.11
C ALA A 52 -5.91 10.55 -2.82
N GLY A 53 -6.89 11.19 -2.18
CA GLY A 53 -7.76 12.17 -2.83
C GLY A 53 -8.76 11.56 -3.82
N LEU A 54 -8.98 10.24 -3.77
CA LEU A 54 -9.94 9.50 -4.61
C LEU A 54 -11.35 9.44 -4.02
N ALA A 55 -11.51 9.87 -2.77
CA ALA A 55 -12.80 10.01 -2.09
C ALA A 55 -12.75 11.21 -1.15
N ALA A 56 -13.88 11.89 -0.98
CA ALA A 56 -14.00 12.97 -0.01
C ALA A 56 -14.41 12.40 1.36
N PRO A 57 -13.85 12.90 2.48
CA PRO A 57 -14.37 12.61 3.81
C PRO A 57 -15.68 13.36 4.06
N THR A 58 -16.44 12.94 5.07
CA THR A 58 -17.60 13.70 5.55
C THR A 58 -17.17 14.97 6.29
N HIS A 59 -16.12 14.85 7.11
CA HIS A 59 -15.47 15.95 7.83
C HIS A 59 -13.98 15.69 7.96
N GLY A 60 -13.24 16.75 8.34
CA GLY A 60 -11.80 16.67 8.51
C GLY A 60 -11.02 16.80 7.21
N GLN A 61 -9.72 16.58 7.30
CA GLN A 61 -8.82 16.81 6.18
C GLN A 61 -7.56 15.95 6.23
N VAL A 62 -6.93 15.77 5.07
CA VAL A 62 -5.63 15.15 4.91
C VAL A 62 -4.69 16.16 4.27
N GLN A 63 -3.53 16.39 4.87
CA GLN A 63 -2.59 17.41 4.44
C GLN A 63 -1.16 16.88 4.44
N ALA A 64 -0.35 17.36 3.49
CA ALA A 64 1.09 17.17 3.54
C ALA A 64 1.74 18.25 4.42
N SER A 65 2.80 17.91 5.13
CA SER A 65 3.53 18.84 6.03
C SER A 65 4.10 20.06 5.32
N ASP A 66 4.30 19.99 4.00
CA ASP A 66 4.78 21.09 3.15
C ASP A 66 3.65 21.89 2.51
N GLY A 67 2.39 21.63 2.85
CA GLY A 67 1.20 22.31 2.33
C GLY A 67 0.89 22.04 0.85
N ARG A 68 1.67 21.23 0.16
CA ARG A 68 1.47 20.94 -1.28
C ARG A 68 0.47 19.79 -1.49
N PRO A 69 -0.26 19.77 -2.62
CA PRO A 69 -1.18 18.69 -2.93
C PRO A 69 -0.51 17.30 -2.92
N LEU A 70 -1.17 16.31 -2.36
CA LEU A 70 -0.68 14.92 -2.30
C LEU A 70 -0.84 14.20 -3.64
N ALA A 71 -1.98 14.37 -4.33
CA ALA A 71 -2.36 13.59 -5.50
C ALA A 71 -1.27 13.46 -6.59
N PRO A 72 -0.55 14.52 -7.02
CA PRO A 72 0.50 14.39 -8.05
C PRO A 72 1.77 13.67 -7.54
N ARG A 73 1.88 13.42 -6.24
CA ARG A 73 3.02 12.79 -5.56
C ARG A 73 2.75 11.36 -5.11
N LEU A 74 1.59 10.81 -5.48
CA LEU A 74 1.15 9.49 -5.07
C LEU A 74 1.29 8.48 -6.22
N ALA A 75 1.71 7.26 -5.87
CA ALA A 75 1.42 6.06 -6.64
C ALA A 75 0.39 5.22 -5.89
N TRP A 76 -0.60 4.69 -6.62
CA TRP A 76 -1.71 3.93 -6.08
C TRP A 76 -1.72 2.51 -6.63
N MET A 77 -1.80 1.53 -5.74
CA MET A 77 -2.10 0.15 -6.07
C MET A 77 -3.36 -0.29 -5.32
N GLY A 78 -4.44 -0.51 -6.05
CA GLY A 78 -5.70 -0.99 -5.47
C GLY A 78 -5.68 -2.51 -5.25
N GLN A 79 -6.67 -3.01 -4.50
CA GLN A 79 -6.86 -4.43 -4.23
C GLN A 79 -7.03 -5.26 -5.53
N LYS A 80 -7.70 -4.70 -6.54
CA LYS A 80 -7.76 -5.28 -7.89
C LYS A 80 -6.58 -4.79 -8.71
N ASP A 81 -6.07 -5.64 -9.61
CA ASP A 81 -4.93 -5.31 -10.47
C ASP A 81 -5.19 -4.14 -11.42
N LEU A 82 -6.46 -3.94 -11.84
CA LEU A 82 -6.89 -2.85 -12.73
C LEU A 82 -6.00 -2.71 -13.98
N LEU A 83 -5.52 -3.83 -14.51
CA LEU A 83 -4.81 -3.84 -15.77
C LEU A 83 -5.79 -3.64 -16.92
N TYR A 84 -5.41 -2.80 -17.89
CA TYR A 84 -6.20 -2.60 -19.10
C TYR A 84 -6.13 -3.84 -19.98
N PRO A 85 -7.25 -4.53 -20.26
CA PRO A 85 -7.24 -5.85 -20.89
C PRO A 85 -6.75 -5.86 -22.35
N TRP A 86 -6.81 -4.71 -23.02
CA TRP A 86 -6.34 -4.55 -24.41
C TRP A 86 -4.88 -4.14 -24.54
N LEU A 87 -4.20 -3.80 -23.44
CA LEU A 87 -2.79 -3.45 -23.42
C LEU A 87 -1.94 -4.67 -23.06
N SER A 88 -0.72 -4.72 -23.59
CA SER A 88 0.28 -5.68 -23.14
C SER A 88 0.71 -5.42 -21.69
N VAL A 89 1.39 -6.39 -21.07
CA VAL A 89 1.95 -6.22 -19.72
C VAL A 89 2.89 -5.00 -19.66
N ARG A 90 3.83 -4.89 -20.61
CA ARG A 90 4.75 -3.73 -20.67
C ARG A 90 4.02 -2.41 -20.84
N ASP A 91 2.95 -2.38 -21.61
CA ASP A 91 2.18 -1.17 -21.87
C ASP A 91 1.34 -0.78 -20.65
N ASN A 92 0.84 -1.76 -19.89
CA ASN A 92 0.20 -1.53 -18.61
C ASN A 92 1.19 -0.92 -17.59
N VAL A 93 2.44 -1.40 -17.53
CA VAL A 93 3.46 -0.85 -16.63
C VAL A 93 3.75 0.62 -16.96
N ALA A 94 3.85 0.96 -18.24
CA ALA A 94 4.16 2.31 -18.70
C ALA A 94 2.93 3.25 -18.81
N LEU A 95 1.75 2.78 -18.44
CA LEU A 95 0.48 3.48 -18.72
C LEU A 95 0.44 4.90 -18.16
N GLY A 96 0.86 5.09 -16.90
CA GLY A 96 0.81 6.40 -16.27
C GLY A 96 1.63 7.46 -17.00
N ALA A 97 2.85 7.12 -17.44
CA ALA A 97 3.67 8.01 -18.25
C ALA A 97 2.99 8.39 -19.57
N ARG A 98 2.36 7.40 -20.24
CA ARG A 98 1.62 7.65 -21.48
C ARG A 98 0.44 8.59 -21.27
N LEU A 99 -0.34 8.39 -20.22
CA LEU A 99 -1.50 9.24 -19.91
C LEU A 99 -1.10 10.68 -19.59
N ARG A 100 0.10 10.89 -19.07
CA ARG A 100 0.66 12.23 -18.80
C ARG A 100 1.40 12.83 -19.99
N GLY A 101 1.49 12.13 -21.14
CA GLY A 101 2.26 12.57 -22.30
C GLY A 101 3.77 12.53 -22.10
N GLU A 102 4.26 11.81 -21.11
CA GLU A 102 5.68 11.65 -20.80
C GLU A 102 6.34 10.60 -21.71
N ARG A 103 7.64 10.78 -21.97
CA ARG A 103 8.41 9.76 -22.69
C ARG A 103 8.53 8.49 -21.84
N VAL A 104 8.12 7.35 -22.41
CA VAL A 104 8.24 6.04 -21.75
C VAL A 104 9.71 5.62 -21.70
N ASP A 105 10.23 5.37 -20.51
CA ASP A 105 11.52 4.71 -20.29
C ASP A 105 11.35 3.18 -20.46
N ARG A 106 11.61 2.70 -21.69
CA ARG A 106 11.48 1.27 -22.03
C ARG A 106 12.49 0.39 -21.27
N GLN A 107 13.67 0.91 -20.95
CA GLN A 107 14.68 0.16 -20.19
C GLN A 107 14.22 -0.04 -18.74
N ARG A 108 13.62 0.99 -18.13
CA ARG A 108 13.04 0.89 -16.79
C ARG A 108 11.86 -0.10 -16.76
N VAL A 109 10.99 -0.09 -17.76
CA VAL A 109 9.92 -1.09 -17.89
C VAL A 109 10.50 -2.49 -17.94
N ALA A 110 11.51 -2.73 -18.80
CA ALA A 110 12.14 -4.04 -18.93
C ALA A 110 12.78 -4.51 -17.61
N ARG A 111 13.53 -3.64 -16.93
CA ARG A 111 14.14 -3.95 -15.62
C ARG A 111 13.08 -4.30 -14.57
N LEU A 112 12.00 -3.53 -14.46
CA LEU A 112 10.93 -3.82 -13.49
C LEU A 112 10.24 -5.15 -13.79
N LEU A 113 9.97 -5.46 -15.07
CA LEU A 113 9.39 -6.73 -15.47
C LEU A 113 10.33 -7.91 -15.17
N GLU A 114 11.62 -7.75 -15.35
CA GLU A 114 12.63 -8.75 -14.95
C GLU A 114 12.62 -8.97 -13.43
N GLN A 115 12.66 -7.92 -12.65
CA GLN A 115 12.67 -7.97 -11.19
C GLN A 115 11.42 -8.66 -10.61
N VAL A 116 10.25 -8.40 -11.19
CA VAL A 116 9.01 -9.10 -10.78
C VAL A 116 8.81 -10.46 -11.48
N GLY A 117 9.76 -10.90 -12.32
CA GLY A 117 9.76 -12.21 -12.99
C GLY A 117 8.71 -12.34 -14.09
N LEU A 118 8.48 -11.27 -14.87
CA LEU A 118 7.49 -11.21 -15.96
C LEU A 118 8.09 -10.87 -17.33
N SER A 119 9.43 -10.95 -17.50
CA SER A 119 10.06 -10.65 -18.82
C SER A 119 9.54 -11.54 -19.93
N HIS A 120 9.27 -12.83 -19.61
CA HIS A 120 8.82 -13.84 -20.59
C HIS A 120 7.42 -13.58 -21.15
N CYS A 121 6.60 -12.78 -20.47
CA CYS A 121 5.22 -12.46 -20.87
C CYS A 121 4.99 -10.94 -21.03
N ALA A 122 6.06 -10.18 -21.27
CA ALA A 122 5.98 -8.73 -21.39
C ALA A 122 5.03 -8.23 -22.50
N ASP A 123 4.87 -9.01 -23.57
CA ASP A 123 4.00 -8.69 -24.70
C ASP A 123 2.60 -9.33 -24.59
N ASP A 124 2.39 -10.16 -23.57
CA ASP A 124 1.11 -10.83 -23.34
C ASP A 124 0.06 -9.83 -22.82
N ARG A 125 -1.21 -10.20 -22.98
CA ARG A 125 -2.34 -9.45 -22.43
C ARG A 125 -2.74 -9.99 -21.06
N PRO A 126 -3.38 -9.19 -20.19
CA PRO A 126 -3.81 -9.61 -18.85
C PRO A 126 -4.65 -10.90 -18.82
N ALA A 127 -5.40 -11.18 -19.89
CA ALA A 127 -6.25 -12.37 -19.98
C ALA A 127 -5.46 -13.70 -19.97
N SER A 128 -4.19 -13.70 -20.43
CA SER A 128 -3.33 -14.90 -20.41
C SER A 128 -2.55 -15.09 -19.10
N LEU A 129 -2.63 -14.12 -18.18
CA LEU A 129 -1.87 -14.13 -16.93
C LEU A 129 -2.63 -14.81 -15.80
N SER A 130 -1.93 -15.50 -14.91
CA SER A 130 -2.47 -15.93 -13.61
C SER A 130 -2.76 -14.72 -12.70
N GLY A 131 -3.55 -14.91 -11.64
CA GLY A 131 -3.84 -13.85 -10.66
C GLY A 131 -2.57 -13.25 -10.06
N GLY A 132 -1.61 -14.10 -9.65
CA GLY A 132 -0.33 -13.65 -9.11
C GLY A 132 0.54 -12.92 -10.15
N MET A 133 0.50 -13.31 -11.43
CA MET A 133 1.19 -12.58 -12.50
C MET A 133 0.57 -11.19 -12.71
N ARG A 134 -0.77 -11.08 -12.72
CA ARG A 134 -1.44 -9.78 -12.81
C ARG A 134 -1.11 -8.88 -11.62
N GLN A 135 -1.07 -9.44 -10.40
CA GLN A 135 -0.71 -8.67 -9.22
C GLN A 135 0.74 -8.15 -9.29
N ARG A 136 1.70 -8.97 -9.77
CA ARG A 136 3.09 -8.54 -9.99
C ARG A 136 3.20 -7.48 -11.09
N ALA A 137 2.41 -7.57 -12.15
CA ALA A 137 2.36 -6.53 -13.20
C ALA A 137 1.79 -5.20 -12.65
N ALA A 138 0.75 -5.24 -11.81
CA ALA A 138 0.21 -4.06 -11.13
C ALA A 138 1.23 -3.43 -10.17
N LEU A 139 2.00 -4.24 -9.45
CA LEU A 139 3.10 -3.75 -8.63
C LEU A 139 4.18 -3.08 -9.48
N ALA A 140 4.61 -3.70 -10.58
CA ALA A 140 5.59 -3.11 -11.50
C ALA A 140 5.11 -1.76 -12.06
N ARG A 141 3.82 -1.64 -12.41
CA ARG A 141 3.20 -0.36 -12.80
C ARG A 141 3.30 0.68 -11.68
N THR A 142 3.02 0.30 -10.45
CA THR A 142 3.08 1.20 -9.29
C THR A 142 4.53 1.66 -9.03
N LEU A 143 5.50 0.75 -9.10
CA LEU A 143 6.92 1.06 -8.97
C LEU A 143 7.46 1.94 -10.10
N TYR A 144 6.89 1.78 -11.31
CA TYR A 144 7.26 2.60 -12.46
C TYR A 144 6.93 4.08 -12.28
N GLU A 145 5.87 4.41 -11.51
CA GLU A 145 5.45 5.80 -11.24
C GLU A 145 6.51 6.63 -10.50
N ASP A 146 7.39 6.00 -9.73
CA ASP A 146 8.50 6.64 -8.99
C ASP A 146 8.08 7.82 -8.11
N ARG A 147 6.98 7.66 -7.41
CA ARG A 147 6.43 8.72 -6.56
C ARG A 147 6.99 8.64 -5.14
N PRO A 148 7.13 9.78 -4.43
CA PRO A 148 7.61 9.80 -3.06
C PRO A 148 6.66 9.14 -2.04
N ILE A 149 5.38 9.00 -2.40
CA ILE A 149 4.36 8.37 -1.57
C ILE A 149 3.74 7.22 -2.34
N VAL A 150 3.62 6.05 -1.72
CA VAL A 150 3.03 4.86 -2.34
C VAL A 150 1.95 4.31 -1.42
N LEU A 151 0.75 4.15 -1.94
CA LEU A 151 -0.40 3.60 -1.24
C LEU A 151 -0.77 2.26 -1.88
N MET A 152 -0.80 1.19 -1.08
CA MET A 152 -1.05 -0.18 -1.56
C MET A 152 -2.14 -0.85 -0.74
N ASP A 153 -3.13 -1.40 -1.41
CA ASP A 153 -4.25 -2.13 -0.80
C ASP A 153 -4.13 -3.62 -1.14
N GLU A 154 -3.70 -4.43 -0.18
CA GLU A 154 -3.46 -5.88 -0.28
C GLU A 154 -2.57 -6.31 -1.47
N PRO A 155 -1.39 -5.70 -1.68
CA PRO A 155 -0.60 -5.84 -2.90
C PRO A 155 -0.02 -7.24 -3.13
N PHE A 156 0.00 -8.11 -2.11
CA PHE A 156 0.64 -9.42 -2.18
C PHE A 156 -0.32 -10.60 -1.95
N SER A 157 -1.63 -10.34 -1.86
CA SER A 157 -2.64 -11.33 -1.46
C SER A 157 -2.80 -12.52 -2.42
N ALA A 158 -2.60 -12.31 -3.73
CA ALA A 158 -2.72 -13.37 -4.75
C ALA A 158 -1.41 -14.14 -5.01
N LEU A 159 -0.35 -13.89 -4.24
CA LEU A 159 0.96 -14.53 -4.41
C LEU A 159 1.10 -15.75 -3.50
N ASP A 160 1.73 -16.81 -4.02
CA ASP A 160 2.20 -17.93 -3.20
C ASP A 160 3.30 -17.49 -2.23
N THR A 161 3.55 -18.26 -1.19
CA THR A 161 4.42 -17.88 -0.07
C THR A 161 5.84 -17.51 -0.49
N LEU A 162 6.47 -18.28 -1.38
CA LEU A 162 7.86 -18.01 -1.82
C LEU A 162 7.93 -16.76 -2.69
N THR A 163 7.05 -16.66 -3.67
CA THR A 163 6.95 -15.48 -4.53
C THR A 163 6.61 -14.24 -3.70
N ARG A 164 5.68 -14.35 -2.75
CA ARG A 164 5.30 -13.25 -1.85
C ARG A 164 6.51 -12.72 -1.10
N THR A 165 7.27 -13.58 -0.43
CA THR A 165 8.46 -13.20 0.34
C THR A 165 9.49 -12.47 -0.53
N ARG A 166 9.76 -12.99 -1.72
CA ARG A 166 10.70 -12.38 -2.69
C ARG A 166 10.22 -11.01 -3.16
N ILE A 167 8.95 -10.90 -3.54
CA ILE A 167 8.37 -9.65 -4.07
C ILE A 167 8.25 -8.59 -2.97
N GLN A 168 7.97 -8.97 -1.73
CA GLN A 168 7.99 -8.08 -0.57
C GLN A 168 9.38 -7.49 -0.34
N THR A 169 10.44 -8.32 -0.38
CA THR A 169 11.82 -7.87 -0.27
C THR A 169 12.16 -6.87 -1.39
N LEU A 170 11.85 -7.22 -2.63
CA LEU A 170 12.05 -6.35 -3.79
C LEU A 170 11.32 -5.00 -3.63
N ALA A 171 10.05 -5.02 -3.21
CA ALA A 171 9.29 -3.79 -3.00
C ALA A 171 9.92 -2.92 -1.91
N ALA A 172 10.35 -3.51 -0.79
CA ALA A 172 11.01 -2.79 0.29
C ALA A 172 12.33 -2.14 -0.15
N GLU A 173 13.12 -2.82 -0.97
CA GLU A 173 14.37 -2.29 -1.53
C GLU A 173 14.13 -1.13 -2.51
N LEU A 174 13.20 -1.30 -3.45
CA LEU A 174 12.89 -0.28 -4.47
C LEU A 174 12.16 0.93 -3.92
N LEU A 175 11.44 0.77 -2.80
CA LEU A 175 10.71 1.84 -2.13
C LEU A 175 11.46 2.38 -0.90
N THR A 176 12.76 2.14 -0.81
CA THR A 176 13.63 2.80 0.19
C THR A 176 13.51 4.31 0.07
N GLN A 177 13.42 5.03 1.19
CA GLN A 177 13.21 6.50 1.25
C GLN A 177 11.88 6.98 0.64
N ARG A 178 10.88 6.10 0.55
CA ARG A 178 9.50 6.46 0.20
C ARG A 178 8.60 6.32 1.42
N THR A 179 7.57 7.14 1.48
CA THR A 179 6.48 6.93 2.44
C THR A 179 5.53 5.90 1.85
N VAL A 180 5.38 4.77 2.53
CA VAL A 180 4.52 3.67 2.05
C VAL A 180 3.41 3.40 3.06
N VAL A 181 2.16 3.41 2.60
CA VAL A 181 1.02 2.94 3.38
C VAL A 181 0.52 1.63 2.76
N LEU A 182 0.59 0.58 3.54
CA LEU A 182 0.22 -0.77 3.15
C LEU A 182 -1.03 -1.21 3.91
N ILE A 183 -2.11 -1.53 3.22
CA ILE A 183 -3.20 -2.30 3.82
C ILE A 183 -2.89 -3.77 3.63
N THR A 184 -2.96 -4.51 4.73
CA THR A 184 -2.86 -5.97 4.71
C THR A 184 -3.72 -6.57 5.83
N HIS A 185 -4.16 -7.80 5.63
CA HIS A 185 -4.79 -8.62 6.66
C HIS A 185 -3.82 -9.65 7.27
N ASP A 186 -2.58 -9.70 6.78
CA ASP A 186 -1.54 -10.60 7.25
C ASP A 186 -0.63 -9.92 8.28
N PRO A 187 -0.73 -10.27 9.60
CA PRO A 187 0.12 -9.69 10.64
C PRO A 187 1.61 -9.91 10.43
N MET A 188 2.00 -11.04 9.80
CA MET A 188 3.40 -11.33 9.49
C MET A 188 3.92 -10.33 8.44
N GLU A 189 3.17 -10.10 7.39
CA GLU A 189 3.49 -9.11 6.35
C GLU A 189 3.64 -7.71 6.94
N ALA A 190 2.67 -7.29 7.75
CA ALA A 190 2.70 -5.99 8.41
C ALA A 190 3.95 -5.82 9.29
N CYS A 191 4.24 -6.79 10.15
CA CYS A 191 5.41 -6.74 11.03
C CYS A 191 6.73 -6.83 10.26
N ARG A 192 6.76 -7.55 9.14
CA ARG A 192 7.97 -7.72 8.33
C ARG A 192 8.35 -6.44 7.58
N LEU A 193 7.36 -5.72 7.04
CA LEU A 193 7.59 -4.62 6.11
C LEU A 193 7.50 -3.23 6.72
N SER A 194 6.90 -3.08 7.92
CA SER A 194 6.56 -1.75 8.43
C SER A 194 7.43 -1.30 9.59
N HIS A 195 7.60 0.00 9.70
CA HIS A 195 8.18 0.66 10.87
C HIS A 195 7.13 0.84 11.98
N ARG A 196 5.86 1.02 11.57
CA ARG A 196 4.74 1.34 12.45
C ARG A 196 3.47 0.66 11.96
N LEU A 197 2.62 0.24 12.89
CA LEU A 197 1.34 -0.40 12.59
C LEU A 197 0.21 0.48 13.11
N LEU A 198 -0.79 0.69 12.28
CA LEU A 198 -2.04 1.35 12.61
C LEU A 198 -3.15 0.29 12.59
N VAL A 199 -3.89 0.17 13.68
CA VAL A 199 -5.02 -0.76 13.78
C VAL A 199 -6.33 0.02 13.81
N LEU A 200 -7.12 -0.13 12.76
CA LEU A 200 -8.44 0.49 12.63
C LEU A 200 -9.49 -0.43 13.25
N SER A 201 -10.16 0.07 14.28
CA SER A 201 -11.24 -0.64 14.97
C SER A 201 -12.50 -0.77 14.10
N PRO A 202 -13.40 -1.73 14.37
CA PRO A 202 -14.73 -1.79 13.74
C PRO A 202 -15.53 -0.49 13.94
N PRO A 203 -16.48 -0.15 13.05
CA PRO A 203 -17.31 1.04 13.17
C PRO A 203 -18.10 1.12 14.49
N PRO A 204 -18.19 2.32 15.09
CA PRO A 204 -17.59 3.62 14.71
C PRO A 204 -16.11 3.70 15.07
N GLY A 205 -15.26 3.31 14.11
CA GLY A 205 -13.85 2.98 14.31
C GLY A 205 -12.99 4.12 14.85
N GLY A 206 -12.14 3.77 15.82
CA GLY A 206 -10.95 4.53 16.20
C GLY A 206 -9.70 3.94 15.55
N ILE A 207 -8.57 4.62 15.73
CA ILE A 207 -7.28 4.12 15.27
C ILE A 207 -6.34 3.95 16.47
N ASP A 208 -5.74 2.76 16.57
CA ASP A 208 -4.67 2.51 17.53
C ASP A 208 -3.32 2.59 16.81
N ASP A 209 -2.45 3.42 17.33
CA ASP A 209 -1.16 3.77 16.80
C ASP A 209 -0.02 3.46 17.79
N SER A 210 -0.24 2.53 18.68
CA SER A 210 0.70 2.20 19.76
C SER A 210 1.86 1.29 19.30
N HIS A 211 1.82 0.71 18.08
CA HIS A 211 2.76 -0.30 17.65
C HIS A 211 3.90 0.26 16.80
N HIS A 212 5.02 0.53 17.45
CA HIS A 212 6.30 0.83 16.80
C HIS A 212 7.19 -0.42 16.78
N LEU A 213 7.64 -0.80 15.62
CA LEU A 213 8.47 -1.98 15.44
C LEU A 213 9.95 -1.60 15.41
N THR A 214 10.76 -2.30 16.18
CA THR A 214 12.21 -2.14 16.18
C THR A 214 12.87 -2.80 14.97
N GLY A 215 14.03 -2.32 14.57
CA GLY A 215 14.78 -2.84 13.41
C GLY A 215 14.32 -2.27 12.08
N LYS A 216 15.12 -2.50 11.05
CA LYS A 216 14.90 -1.97 9.69
C LYS A 216 14.13 -2.98 8.83
N PRO A 217 13.03 -2.59 8.16
CA PRO A 217 12.37 -3.45 7.17
C PRO A 217 13.24 -3.62 5.89
N PRO A 218 13.09 -4.75 5.15
CA PRO A 218 12.28 -5.91 5.53
C PRO A 218 13.00 -6.78 6.58
N ARG A 219 12.30 -7.17 7.65
CA ARG A 219 12.86 -8.06 8.66
C ARG A 219 12.96 -9.49 8.13
N ALA A 220 13.95 -10.24 8.60
CA ALA A 220 14.06 -11.65 8.28
C ALA A 220 12.85 -12.42 8.86
N PRO A 221 12.35 -13.45 8.16
CA PRO A 221 11.16 -14.20 8.64
C PRO A 221 11.36 -14.88 10.00
N ASP A 222 12.61 -15.17 10.37
CA ASP A 222 13.03 -15.80 11.63
C ASP A 222 13.48 -14.80 12.71
N ASP A 223 13.33 -13.49 12.45
CA ASP A 223 13.68 -12.45 13.42
C ASP A 223 12.82 -12.57 14.69
N PRO A 224 13.43 -12.76 15.87
CA PRO A 224 12.67 -12.90 17.13
C PRO A 224 11.82 -11.66 17.46
N ALA A 225 12.22 -10.46 17.06
CA ALA A 225 11.44 -9.24 17.27
C ALA A 225 10.19 -9.22 16.39
N LEU A 226 10.30 -9.69 15.14
CA LEU A 226 9.18 -9.87 14.22
C LEU A 226 8.16 -10.86 14.79
N LEU A 227 8.61 -12.03 15.27
CA LEU A 227 7.72 -13.06 15.81
C LEU A 227 6.98 -12.58 17.07
N ARG A 228 7.67 -11.87 17.97
CA ARG A 228 7.02 -11.25 19.15
C ARG A 228 6.01 -10.18 18.75
N GLY A 229 6.36 -9.32 17.80
CA GLY A 229 5.46 -8.29 17.28
C GLY A 229 4.20 -8.88 16.65
N GLN A 230 4.34 -9.94 15.86
CA GLN A 230 3.22 -10.67 15.26
C GLN A 230 2.28 -11.26 16.33
N ALA A 231 2.83 -11.90 17.36
CA ALA A 231 2.03 -12.47 18.42
C ALA A 231 1.23 -11.41 19.19
N ALA A 232 1.85 -10.28 19.52
CA ALA A 232 1.20 -9.16 20.19
C ALA A 232 0.08 -8.55 19.32
N LEU A 233 0.36 -8.34 18.02
CA LEU A 233 -0.62 -7.81 17.07
C LEU A 233 -1.82 -8.74 16.89
N LEU A 234 -1.59 -10.06 16.79
CA LEU A 234 -2.67 -11.04 16.70
C LEU A 234 -3.59 -11.01 17.94
N GLN A 235 -3.01 -10.94 19.15
CA GLN A 235 -3.80 -10.81 20.38
C GLN A 235 -4.67 -9.55 20.38
N GLN A 236 -4.12 -8.44 19.91
CA GLN A 236 -4.86 -7.19 19.81
C GLN A 236 -6.01 -7.27 18.79
N LEU A 237 -5.72 -7.82 17.58
CA LEU A 237 -6.76 -8.00 16.57
C LEU A 237 -7.88 -8.91 17.04
N MET A 238 -7.57 -9.95 17.82
CA MET A 238 -8.59 -10.82 18.44
C MET A 238 -9.46 -10.04 19.46
N ARG A 239 -8.85 -9.20 20.32
CA ARG A 239 -9.59 -8.36 21.28
C ARG A 239 -10.47 -7.31 20.62
N ALA A 240 -10.02 -6.76 19.50
CA ALA A 240 -10.78 -5.73 18.76
C ALA A 240 -11.97 -6.31 17.97
N ASN A 241 -12.01 -7.63 17.74
CA ASN A 241 -13.05 -8.32 16.97
C ASN A 241 -14.01 -9.18 17.82
N GLY A 242 -13.79 -9.30 19.12
CA GLY A 242 -14.66 -9.98 20.09
C GLY A 242 -15.46 -8.98 20.89
#